data_dff00a7474e812420c4dab2b890544c5
#
_entry.id   dff00a7474e812420c4dab2b890544c5
#
_cell.length_a   1.000
_cell.length_b   1.000
_cell.length_c   1.000
_cell.angle_alpha   90.00
_cell.angle_beta   90.00
_cell.angle_gamma   90.00
#
_symmetry.space_group_name_H-M   'P 1'
#
loop_
_entity.id
_entity.type
_entity.pdbx_description
1 polymer ?
#
loop_
_entity_poly.entity_id
_entity_poly.type
_entity_poly.pdbx_seq_one_letter_code
_entity_poly.pdbx_strand_id
1 'polypeptide(L)'
;MTFEEFGTEHEKKMMLLPGTCCDWQTNFCNVLERLKAKYHLICVNYDGFDGSDVIFPDMITVTEKIEKYIREKHGGRVDAALGSSLGSTFVGQLIMRQNVHIDHGIFGSPDLDQSGKVSAKLQSMLVVPLLTSFTKGEKKKQKTKELLKKTFLMTDEVAEQFMACFSKFNPESIKNEYYTDLLTHLHNDIRVEHTKAHFIYANKMGEKYLKRYKKYFHDPNIREFDMQHEQWLFGEDEYAVPVLKAIDEFMEMPV
;
A
#
# COMPACT_ATOMS: atom_id res chain seq x y z
N MET A 1 0.44 -16.41 1.01
CA MET A 1 -0.10 -15.19 1.63
C MET A 1 -0.21 -15.39 3.12
N THR A 2 0.31 -14.48 3.93
CA THR A 2 0.27 -14.55 5.40
C THR A 2 -0.44 -13.33 5.98
N PHE A 3 -1.06 -13.53 7.15
CA PHE A 3 -1.68 -12.50 7.96
C PHE A 3 -1.12 -12.62 9.37
N GLU A 4 -0.61 -11.54 9.91
CA GLU A 4 -0.10 -11.47 11.28
C GLU A 4 -0.85 -10.39 12.04
N GLU A 5 -1.25 -10.70 13.27
CA GLU A 5 -2.05 -9.78 14.08
C GLU A 5 -1.28 -9.33 15.31
N PHE A 6 -1.37 -8.02 15.62
CA PHE A 6 -0.72 -7.36 16.75
C PHE A 6 -1.69 -6.41 17.44
N GLY A 7 -1.46 -6.10 18.72
CA GLY A 7 -2.32 -5.16 19.44
C GLY A 7 -3.76 -5.65 19.58
N THR A 8 -3.94 -6.97 19.72
CA THR A 8 -5.28 -7.61 19.75
C THR A 8 -6.14 -7.20 20.93
N GLU A 9 -5.57 -6.49 21.89
CA GLU A 9 -6.25 -5.87 23.03
C GLU A 9 -7.05 -4.61 22.64
N HIS A 10 -6.78 -4.02 21.48
CA HIS A 10 -7.48 -2.84 20.98
C HIS A 10 -8.75 -3.24 20.21
N GLU A 11 -9.83 -2.46 20.39
CA GLU A 11 -11.12 -2.73 19.74
C GLU A 11 -11.10 -2.40 18.24
N LYS A 12 -10.47 -1.27 17.85
CA LYS A 12 -10.42 -0.80 16.45
C LYS A 12 -9.39 -1.58 15.65
N LYS A 13 -9.86 -2.25 14.59
CA LYS A 13 -9.05 -3.10 13.71
C LYS A 13 -8.60 -2.32 12.48
N MET A 14 -7.30 -2.36 12.21
CA MET A 14 -6.71 -1.73 11.03
C MET A 14 -5.90 -2.76 10.24
N MET A 15 -6.28 -2.99 8.98
CA MET A 15 -5.52 -3.82 8.07
C MET A 15 -4.44 -3.00 7.37
N LEU A 16 -3.20 -3.50 7.36
CA LEU A 16 -2.06 -2.87 6.70
C LEU A 16 -1.73 -3.62 5.40
N LEU A 17 -1.83 -2.89 4.28
CA LEU A 17 -1.62 -3.40 2.92
C LEU A 17 -0.38 -2.75 2.31
N PRO A 18 0.73 -3.50 2.17
CA PRO A 18 2.01 -2.97 1.68
C PRO A 18 1.96 -2.44 0.25
N GLY A 19 2.93 -1.59 -0.08
CA GLY A 19 3.17 -1.10 -1.43
C GLY A 19 3.91 -2.11 -2.31
N THR A 20 4.23 -1.68 -3.53
CA THR A 20 4.88 -2.49 -4.57
C THR A 20 6.15 -3.16 -4.08
N CYS A 21 6.24 -4.47 -4.28
CA CYS A 21 7.42 -5.28 -3.94
C CYS A 21 7.85 -5.16 -2.47
N CYS A 22 6.92 -5.06 -1.54
CA CYS A 22 7.21 -4.94 -0.11
C CYS A 22 6.50 -6.03 0.70
N ASP A 23 7.16 -6.46 1.78
CA ASP A 23 6.50 -7.07 2.91
C ASP A 23 6.05 -5.97 3.91
N TRP A 24 5.11 -6.29 4.80
CA TRP A 24 4.61 -5.32 5.77
C TRP A 24 5.72 -4.87 6.75
N GLN A 25 6.65 -5.77 7.07
CA GLN A 25 7.77 -5.51 7.98
C GLN A 25 8.65 -4.36 7.48
N THR A 26 8.94 -4.36 6.19
CA THR A 26 9.75 -3.32 5.55
C THR A 26 8.95 -2.06 5.27
N ASN A 27 7.71 -2.21 4.77
CA ASN A 27 6.91 -1.07 4.34
C ASN A 27 6.48 -0.15 5.50
N PHE A 28 6.10 -0.75 6.64
CA PHE A 28 5.57 -0.01 7.79
C PHE A 28 6.57 0.10 8.97
N CYS A 29 7.85 -0.25 8.79
CA CYS A 29 8.85 -0.35 9.86
C CYS A 29 8.90 0.88 10.78
N ASN A 30 8.84 2.08 10.25
CA ASN A 30 8.96 3.32 11.01
C ASN A 30 7.70 3.70 11.80
N VAL A 31 6.53 3.17 11.41
CA VAL A 31 5.24 3.56 12.00
C VAL A 31 4.53 2.43 12.73
N LEU A 32 4.99 1.20 12.56
CA LEU A 32 4.33 -0.02 13.06
C LEU A 32 4.09 0.03 14.57
N GLU A 33 5.10 0.33 15.37
CA GLU A 33 4.98 0.34 16.83
C GLU A 33 4.03 1.45 17.33
N ARG A 34 3.94 2.56 16.60
CA ARG A 34 3.01 3.66 16.93
C ARG A 34 1.56 3.29 16.60
N LEU A 35 1.34 2.59 15.47
CA LEU A 35 0.02 2.09 15.11
C LEU A 35 -0.42 0.95 16.04
N LYS A 36 0.46 0.00 16.33
CA LYS A 36 0.24 -1.12 17.24
C LYS A 36 -0.12 -0.70 18.66
N ALA A 37 0.39 0.45 19.12
CA ALA A 37 0.06 1.00 20.44
C ALA A 37 -1.39 1.51 20.55
N LYS A 38 -2.15 1.57 19.44
CA LYS A 38 -3.50 2.16 19.37
C LYS A 38 -4.54 1.27 18.71
N TYR A 39 -4.10 0.39 17.82
CA TYR A 39 -4.99 -0.39 16.95
C TYR A 39 -4.65 -1.87 16.98
N HIS A 40 -5.66 -2.70 16.83
CA HIS A 40 -5.50 -4.10 16.47
C HIS A 40 -5.10 -4.17 15.00
N LEU A 41 -3.82 -4.39 14.74
CA LEU A 41 -3.27 -4.44 13.39
C LEU A 41 -3.41 -5.83 12.77
N ILE A 42 -3.83 -5.86 11.51
CA ILE A 42 -3.84 -7.04 10.65
C ILE A 42 -2.83 -6.78 9.53
N CYS A 43 -1.62 -7.28 9.66
CA CYS A 43 -0.52 -7.08 8.74
C CYS A 43 -0.51 -8.16 7.65
N VAL A 44 -0.48 -7.75 6.38
CA VAL A 44 -0.62 -8.66 5.24
C VAL A 44 0.70 -8.76 4.48
N ASN A 45 1.17 -10.00 4.21
CA ASN A 45 2.14 -10.26 3.15
C ASN A 45 1.47 -11.04 2.03
N TYR A 46 1.51 -10.50 0.82
CA TYR A 46 0.89 -11.11 -0.36
C TYR A 46 1.64 -12.38 -0.78
N ASP A 47 0.96 -13.27 -1.52
CA ASP A 47 1.63 -14.38 -2.20
C ASP A 47 2.83 -13.85 -3.00
N GLY A 48 3.94 -14.56 -2.97
CA GLY A 48 5.18 -14.14 -3.63
C GLY A 48 6.00 -13.08 -2.90
N PHE A 49 5.44 -12.50 -1.83
CA PHE A 49 6.10 -11.53 -0.94
C PHE A 49 6.03 -11.93 0.54
N ASP A 50 5.57 -13.15 0.81
CA ASP A 50 5.38 -13.73 2.15
C ASP A 50 6.49 -14.73 2.55
N GLY A 51 7.56 -14.80 1.75
CA GLY A 51 8.66 -15.74 1.97
C GLY A 51 8.38 -17.17 1.48
N SER A 52 7.20 -17.45 0.90
CA SER A 52 6.89 -18.74 0.28
C SER A 52 7.37 -18.80 -1.19
N ASP A 53 7.37 -20.03 -1.76
CA ASP A 53 7.66 -20.25 -3.18
C ASP A 53 6.47 -19.96 -4.11
N VAL A 54 5.34 -19.52 -3.56
CA VAL A 54 4.14 -19.18 -4.34
C VAL A 54 4.40 -17.90 -5.13
N ILE A 55 4.10 -17.92 -6.41
CA ILE A 55 4.20 -16.72 -7.27
C ILE A 55 2.96 -15.84 -7.05
N PHE A 56 3.14 -14.52 -7.00
CA PHE A 56 2.03 -13.56 -6.98
C PHE A 56 1.14 -13.79 -8.20
N PRO A 57 -0.13 -14.13 -8.02
CA PRO A 57 -1.01 -14.50 -9.15
C PRO A 57 -1.45 -13.26 -9.94
N ASP A 58 -2.30 -12.44 -9.33
CA ASP A 58 -2.82 -11.17 -9.82
C ASP A 58 -3.54 -10.42 -8.68
N MET A 59 -3.81 -9.13 -8.89
CA MET A 59 -4.43 -8.26 -7.89
C MET A 59 -5.82 -8.74 -7.44
N ILE A 60 -6.63 -9.27 -8.36
CA ILE A 60 -8.00 -9.69 -8.04
C ILE A 60 -7.99 -10.96 -7.18
N THR A 61 -7.19 -11.95 -7.55
CA THR A 61 -7.03 -13.18 -6.77
C THR A 61 -6.52 -12.88 -5.36
N VAL A 62 -5.57 -11.95 -5.21
CA VAL A 62 -5.07 -11.51 -3.90
C VAL A 62 -6.16 -10.77 -3.12
N THR A 63 -6.93 -9.88 -3.77
CA THR A 63 -8.08 -9.20 -3.13
C THR A 63 -9.09 -10.23 -2.58
N GLU A 64 -9.41 -11.27 -3.34
CA GLU A 64 -10.35 -12.32 -2.91
C GLU A 64 -9.85 -13.10 -1.69
N LYS A 65 -8.55 -13.32 -1.58
CA LYS A 65 -7.94 -13.93 -0.38
C LYS A 65 -8.03 -13.01 0.83
N ILE A 66 -7.84 -11.70 0.65
CA ILE A 66 -8.03 -10.70 1.72
C ILE A 66 -9.51 -10.69 2.17
N GLU A 67 -10.45 -10.60 1.23
CA GLU A 67 -11.88 -10.66 1.52
C GLU A 67 -12.26 -11.94 2.29
N LYS A 68 -11.72 -13.08 1.87
CA LYS A 68 -11.94 -14.36 2.55
C LYS A 68 -11.45 -14.31 4.00
N TYR A 69 -10.23 -13.80 4.23
CA TYR A 69 -9.69 -13.68 5.57
C TYR A 69 -10.55 -12.79 6.46
N ILE A 70 -10.96 -11.61 5.97
CA ILE A 70 -11.83 -10.69 6.72
C ILE A 70 -13.18 -11.35 7.06
N ARG A 71 -13.79 -12.11 6.13
CA ARG A 71 -15.03 -12.83 6.41
C ARG A 71 -14.85 -13.92 7.48
N GLU A 72 -13.81 -14.72 7.37
CA GLU A 72 -13.61 -15.89 8.24
C GLU A 72 -13.12 -15.53 9.65
N LYS A 73 -12.30 -14.47 9.77
CA LYS A 73 -11.66 -14.11 11.03
C LYS A 73 -12.25 -12.87 11.70
N HIS A 74 -12.87 -11.98 10.93
CA HIS A 74 -13.36 -10.69 11.42
C HIS A 74 -14.85 -10.45 11.12
N GLY A 75 -15.59 -11.50 10.83
CA GLY A 75 -17.05 -11.41 10.61
C GLY A 75 -17.43 -10.54 9.40
N GLY A 76 -16.54 -10.37 8.43
CA GLY A 76 -16.78 -9.61 7.20
C GLY A 76 -16.54 -8.11 7.32
N ARG A 77 -15.99 -7.60 8.45
CA ARG A 77 -15.78 -6.16 8.67
C ARG A 77 -14.44 -5.88 9.37
N VAL A 78 -13.79 -4.78 8.99
CA VAL A 78 -12.71 -4.13 9.72
C VAL A 78 -12.95 -2.63 9.78
N ASP A 79 -12.47 -1.96 10.85
CA ASP A 79 -12.69 -0.53 11.05
C ASP A 79 -11.87 0.29 10.04
N ALA A 80 -10.66 -0.17 9.68
CA ALA A 80 -9.88 0.48 8.64
C ALA A 80 -9.08 -0.50 7.77
N ALA A 81 -8.82 -0.07 6.53
CA ALA A 81 -7.77 -0.62 5.68
C ALA A 81 -6.85 0.51 5.24
N LEU A 82 -5.58 0.44 5.62
CA LEU A 82 -4.53 1.38 5.26
C LEU A 82 -3.64 0.76 4.18
N GLY A 83 -3.66 1.32 2.98
CA GLY A 83 -2.85 0.91 1.86
C GLY A 83 -1.72 1.90 1.58
N SER A 84 -0.49 1.41 1.50
CA SER A 84 0.67 2.15 1.00
C SER A 84 0.76 1.99 -0.52
N SER A 85 0.85 3.08 -1.28
CA SER A 85 1.05 3.04 -2.74
C SER A 85 0.14 2.03 -3.45
N LEU A 86 0.69 0.94 -4.03
CA LEU A 86 -0.06 -0.19 -4.62
C LEU A 86 -1.07 -0.81 -3.63
N GLY A 87 -0.75 -0.89 -2.35
CA GLY A 87 -1.67 -1.37 -1.32
C GLY A 87 -2.99 -0.60 -1.30
N SER A 88 -2.98 0.66 -1.74
CA SER A 88 -4.18 1.48 -1.90
C SER A 88 -5.10 0.99 -3.03
N THR A 89 -4.57 0.31 -4.06
CA THR A 89 -5.40 -0.35 -5.08
C THR A 89 -6.22 -1.48 -4.44
N PHE A 90 -5.65 -2.24 -3.52
CA PHE A 90 -6.39 -3.24 -2.75
C PHE A 90 -7.47 -2.61 -1.88
N VAL A 91 -7.16 -1.51 -1.15
CA VAL A 91 -8.17 -0.77 -0.38
C VAL A 91 -9.33 -0.35 -1.28
N GLY A 92 -9.04 0.21 -2.45
CA GLY A 92 -10.05 0.62 -3.43
C GLY A 92 -10.90 -0.55 -3.94
N GLN A 93 -10.27 -1.69 -4.21
CA GLN A 93 -10.97 -2.92 -4.64
C GLN A 93 -11.88 -3.46 -3.53
N LEU A 94 -11.40 -3.54 -2.29
CA LEU A 94 -12.21 -4.01 -1.15
C LEU A 94 -13.46 -3.15 -0.95
N ILE A 95 -13.32 -1.82 -1.01
CA ILE A 95 -14.45 -0.88 -0.89
C ILE A 95 -15.40 -1.04 -2.08
N MET A 96 -14.89 -1.01 -3.32
CA MET A 96 -15.70 -1.05 -4.53
C MET A 96 -16.48 -2.35 -4.68
N ARG A 97 -15.88 -3.50 -4.33
CA ARG A 97 -16.46 -4.83 -4.46
C ARG A 97 -17.52 -5.14 -3.40
N GLN A 98 -17.46 -4.49 -2.24
CA GLN A 98 -18.43 -4.64 -1.13
C GLN A 98 -18.65 -6.10 -0.67
N ASN A 99 -17.68 -7.00 -0.90
CA ASN A 99 -17.73 -8.39 -0.39
C ASN A 99 -17.41 -8.47 1.10
N VAL A 100 -16.82 -7.40 1.63
CA VAL A 100 -16.53 -7.12 3.05
C VAL A 100 -16.79 -5.64 3.31
N HIS A 101 -16.94 -5.26 4.56
CA HIS A 101 -17.15 -3.86 4.93
C HIS A 101 -15.89 -3.23 5.51
N ILE A 102 -15.52 -2.05 5.02
CA ILE A 102 -14.41 -1.22 5.49
C ILE A 102 -14.99 0.13 5.90
N ASP A 103 -14.89 0.51 7.15
CA ASP A 103 -15.42 1.80 7.62
C ASP A 103 -14.56 2.96 7.09
N HIS A 104 -13.23 2.85 7.22
CA HIS A 104 -12.27 3.84 6.80
C HIS A 104 -11.27 3.26 5.81
N GLY A 105 -11.41 3.56 4.52
CA GLY A 105 -10.36 3.30 3.54
C GLY A 105 -9.31 4.41 3.60
N ILE A 106 -8.08 4.09 4.00
CA ILE A 106 -6.98 5.06 4.12
C ILE A 106 -5.97 4.80 3.01
N PHE A 107 -5.80 5.77 2.14
CA PHE A 107 -4.98 5.70 0.94
C PHE A 107 -3.68 6.48 1.17
N GLY A 108 -2.56 5.76 1.35
CA GLY A 108 -1.23 6.34 1.54
C GLY A 108 -0.61 6.73 0.19
N SER A 109 -0.69 7.99 -0.16
CA SER A 109 -0.10 8.59 -1.36
C SER A 109 -0.24 7.76 -2.64
N PRO A 110 -1.42 7.19 -2.99
CA PRO A 110 -1.55 6.28 -4.11
C PRO A 110 -1.37 6.98 -5.45
N ASP A 111 -0.83 6.27 -6.42
CA ASP A 111 -0.86 6.74 -7.80
C ASP A 111 -2.16 6.36 -8.53
N LEU A 112 -2.78 5.23 -8.18
CA LEU A 112 -3.98 4.65 -8.79
C LEU A 112 -3.90 4.67 -10.32
N ASP A 113 -2.73 4.36 -10.87
CA ASP A 113 -2.51 4.30 -12.31
C ASP A 113 -3.27 3.11 -12.90
N GLN A 114 -4.04 3.38 -13.95
CA GLN A 114 -4.80 2.38 -14.67
C GLN A 114 -4.49 2.46 -16.14
N SER A 115 -4.19 1.34 -16.75
CA SER A 115 -3.76 1.25 -18.14
C SER A 115 -4.50 0.16 -18.90
N GLY A 116 -4.62 0.31 -20.21
CA GLY A 116 -5.03 -0.79 -21.08
C GLY A 116 -3.90 -1.82 -21.25
N LYS A 117 -4.25 -3.05 -21.63
CA LYS A 117 -3.32 -4.20 -21.74
C LYS A 117 -2.03 -3.90 -22.51
N VAL A 118 -2.09 -3.16 -23.61
CA VAL A 118 -0.90 -2.82 -24.43
C VAL A 118 0.01 -1.86 -23.68
N SER A 119 -0.54 -0.82 -23.08
CA SER A 119 0.21 0.17 -22.30
C SER A 119 0.82 -0.46 -21.05
N ALA A 120 0.06 -1.27 -20.31
CA ALA A 120 0.54 -1.99 -19.13
C ALA A 120 1.71 -2.92 -19.47
N LYS A 121 1.60 -3.66 -20.60
CA LYS A 121 2.70 -4.52 -21.07
C LYS A 121 3.97 -3.72 -21.39
N LEU A 122 3.82 -2.59 -22.08
CA LEU A 122 4.97 -1.74 -22.43
C LEU A 122 5.61 -1.13 -21.17
N GLN A 123 4.81 -0.61 -20.25
CA GLN A 123 5.30 -0.09 -18.97
C GLN A 123 6.03 -1.18 -18.17
N SER A 124 5.46 -2.39 -18.06
CA SER A 124 6.09 -3.51 -17.37
C SER A 124 7.42 -3.92 -17.99
N MET A 125 7.55 -3.89 -19.31
CA MET A 125 8.81 -4.16 -20.00
C MET A 125 9.93 -3.17 -19.66
N LEU A 126 9.58 -1.94 -19.30
CA LEU A 126 10.54 -0.90 -18.92
C LEU A 126 10.84 -0.92 -17.41
N VAL A 127 9.82 -1.07 -16.58
CA VAL A 127 9.94 -0.91 -15.11
C VAL A 127 10.39 -2.20 -14.42
N VAL A 128 9.86 -3.37 -14.81
CA VAL A 128 10.19 -4.63 -14.16
C VAL A 128 11.69 -4.98 -14.22
N PRO A 129 12.42 -4.79 -15.34
CA PRO A 129 13.88 -4.99 -15.35
C PRO A 129 14.62 -4.06 -14.38
N LEU A 130 14.13 -2.85 -14.15
CA LEU A 130 14.68 -1.93 -13.16
C LEU A 130 14.45 -2.50 -11.76
N LEU A 131 13.21 -2.84 -11.40
CA LEU A 131 12.87 -3.41 -10.09
C LEU A 131 13.62 -4.73 -9.82
N THR A 132 13.72 -5.61 -10.81
CA THR A 132 14.46 -6.88 -10.67
C THR A 132 15.99 -6.74 -10.73
N SER A 133 16.51 -5.59 -11.21
CA SER A 133 17.97 -5.35 -11.22
C SER A 133 18.55 -5.20 -9.81
N PHE A 134 17.70 -4.92 -8.83
CA PHE A 134 18.06 -4.79 -7.42
C PHE A 134 18.59 -6.08 -6.79
N THR A 135 18.32 -7.22 -7.42
CA THR A 135 18.79 -8.52 -6.96
C THR A 135 20.20 -8.90 -7.46
N LYS A 136 20.86 -8.07 -8.30
CA LYS A 136 22.07 -8.45 -9.05
C LYS A 136 23.30 -7.59 -8.71
N GLY A 137 24.24 -8.18 -7.93
CA GLY A 137 25.65 -7.72 -7.78
C GLY A 137 25.87 -6.45 -6.94
N GLU A 138 26.94 -6.42 -6.13
CA GLU A 138 27.21 -5.38 -5.12
C GLU A 138 27.29 -3.94 -5.68
N LYS A 139 27.94 -3.74 -6.84
CA LYS A 139 28.01 -2.40 -7.46
C LYS A 139 26.65 -1.85 -7.91
N LYS A 140 25.72 -2.74 -8.29
CA LYS A 140 24.35 -2.34 -8.64
C LYS A 140 23.54 -2.07 -7.41
N LYS A 141 23.70 -2.86 -6.35
CA LYS A 141 23.04 -2.64 -5.05
C LYS A 141 23.34 -1.24 -4.51
N GLN A 142 24.61 -0.82 -4.51
CA GLN A 142 24.97 0.51 -4.01
C GLN A 142 24.33 1.64 -4.82
N LYS A 143 24.37 1.57 -6.17
CA LYS A 143 23.70 2.57 -7.02
C LYS A 143 22.19 2.63 -6.77
N THR A 144 21.58 1.48 -6.54
CA THR A 144 20.15 1.39 -6.25
C THR A 144 19.81 1.96 -4.90
N LYS A 145 20.60 1.65 -3.85
CA LYS A 145 20.45 2.24 -2.54
C LYS A 145 20.46 3.77 -2.63
N GLU A 146 21.44 4.34 -3.34
CA GLU A 146 21.52 5.78 -3.56
C GLU A 146 20.32 6.34 -4.34
N LEU A 147 19.82 5.59 -5.33
CA LEU A 147 18.61 5.96 -6.07
C LEU A 147 17.37 5.96 -5.18
N LEU A 148 17.16 4.92 -4.37
CA LEU A 148 16.05 4.82 -3.43
C LEU A 148 16.09 5.97 -2.42
N LYS A 149 17.25 6.22 -1.81
CA LYS A 149 17.46 7.36 -0.90
C LYS A 149 17.08 8.68 -1.54
N LYS A 150 17.54 8.92 -2.77
CA LYS A 150 17.28 10.17 -3.50
C LYS A 150 15.81 10.30 -3.93
N THR A 151 15.18 9.21 -4.36
CA THR A 151 13.83 9.23 -4.92
C THR A 151 12.76 9.30 -3.84
N PHE A 152 12.93 8.52 -2.75
CA PHE A 152 11.95 8.41 -1.68
C PHE A 152 12.39 9.10 -0.38
N LEU A 153 13.54 9.78 -0.39
CA LEU A 153 14.13 10.43 0.78
C LEU A 153 14.24 9.48 1.99
N MET A 154 14.59 8.22 1.70
CA MET A 154 14.78 7.19 2.72
C MET A 154 16.01 7.47 3.57
N THR A 155 15.94 7.10 4.85
CA THR A 155 17.13 6.99 5.70
C THR A 155 18.04 5.87 5.20
N ASP A 156 19.31 5.84 5.63
CA ASP A 156 20.23 4.75 5.26
C ASP A 156 19.73 3.38 5.72
N GLU A 157 19.19 3.31 6.94
CA GLU A 157 18.66 2.09 7.55
C GLU A 157 17.45 1.54 6.78
N VAL A 158 16.49 2.40 6.46
CA VAL A 158 15.31 2.02 5.68
C VAL A 158 15.70 1.56 4.28
N ALA A 159 16.63 2.24 3.62
CA ALA A 159 17.10 1.84 2.29
C ALA A 159 17.81 0.47 2.32
N GLU A 160 18.56 0.15 3.39
CA GLU A 160 19.16 -1.18 3.56
C GLU A 160 18.11 -2.27 3.78
N GLN A 161 17.08 -2.02 4.59
CA GLN A 161 15.97 -2.94 4.79
C GLN A 161 15.23 -3.21 3.47
N PHE A 162 14.94 -2.16 2.70
CA PHE A 162 14.34 -2.30 1.37
C PHE A 162 15.19 -3.15 0.43
N MET A 163 16.49 -2.91 0.36
CA MET A 163 17.40 -3.69 -0.48
C MET A 163 17.44 -5.16 -0.05
N ALA A 164 17.42 -5.44 1.25
CA ALA A 164 17.37 -6.80 1.78
C ALA A 164 16.03 -7.47 1.45
N CYS A 165 14.92 -6.76 1.55
CA CYS A 165 13.58 -7.24 1.21
C CYS A 165 13.48 -7.61 -0.28
N PHE A 166 13.79 -6.69 -1.17
CA PHE A 166 13.76 -6.90 -2.63
C PHE A 166 14.59 -8.10 -3.08
N SER A 167 15.72 -8.37 -2.42
CA SER A 167 16.60 -9.48 -2.79
C SER A 167 15.99 -10.88 -2.60
N LYS A 168 14.90 -10.97 -1.83
CA LYS A 168 14.21 -12.24 -1.51
C LYS A 168 13.12 -12.59 -2.51
N PHE A 169 12.63 -11.63 -3.30
CA PHE A 169 11.43 -11.80 -4.10
C PHE A 169 11.70 -12.40 -5.48
N ASN A 170 10.77 -13.23 -5.93
CA ASN A 170 10.83 -13.81 -7.25
C ASN A 170 10.55 -12.75 -8.33
N PRO A 171 11.39 -12.62 -9.36
CA PRO A 171 11.17 -11.67 -10.46
C PRO A 171 9.83 -11.83 -11.19
N GLU A 172 9.26 -13.04 -11.20
CA GLU A 172 7.94 -13.29 -11.80
C GLU A 172 6.83 -12.70 -10.93
N SER A 173 6.92 -12.79 -9.60
CA SER A 173 6.01 -12.13 -8.67
C SER A 173 6.02 -10.61 -8.86
N ILE A 174 7.20 -10.00 -8.93
CA ILE A 174 7.36 -8.56 -9.19
C ILE A 174 6.69 -8.15 -10.51
N LYS A 175 6.89 -8.95 -11.56
CA LYS A 175 6.28 -8.70 -12.87
C LYS A 175 4.75 -8.79 -12.82
N ASN A 176 4.23 -9.85 -12.20
CA ASN A 176 2.79 -10.08 -12.13
C ASN A 176 2.11 -9.01 -11.30
N GLU A 177 2.67 -8.66 -10.13
CA GLU A 177 2.17 -7.58 -9.29
C GLU A 177 2.08 -6.27 -10.06
N TYR A 178 3.19 -5.78 -10.61
CA TYR A 178 3.23 -4.52 -11.34
C TYR A 178 2.30 -4.50 -12.56
N TYR A 179 2.30 -5.59 -13.36
CA TYR A 179 1.48 -5.67 -14.56
C TYR A 179 -0.01 -5.70 -14.23
N THR A 180 -0.40 -6.51 -13.23
CA THR A 180 -1.83 -6.67 -12.90
C THR A 180 -2.37 -5.48 -12.11
N ASP A 181 -1.54 -4.76 -11.35
CA ASP A 181 -1.94 -3.50 -10.73
C ASP A 181 -2.38 -2.49 -11.78
N LEU A 182 -1.58 -2.27 -12.84
CA LEU A 182 -1.95 -1.40 -13.96
C LEU A 182 -3.25 -1.80 -14.67
N LEU A 183 -3.62 -3.08 -14.62
CA LEU A 183 -4.86 -3.60 -15.22
C LEU A 183 -6.05 -3.60 -14.26
N THR A 184 -5.82 -3.36 -12.98
CA THR A 184 -6.87 -3.41 -11.95
C THR A 184 -7.57 -2.07 -11.88
N HIS A 185 -8.78 -2.03 -12.44
CA HIS A 185 -9.54 -0.79 -12.57
C HIS A 185 -10.45 -0.53 -11.38
N LEU A 186 -10.47 0.73 -10.93
CA LEU A 186 -11.51 1.27 -10.07
C LEU A 186 -12.56 2.00 -10.91
N HIS A 187 -13.82 1.88 -10.51
CA HIS A 187 -14.90 2.65 -11.12
C HIS A 187 -14.77 4.14 -10.77
N ASN A 188 -15.38 5.00 -11.54
CA ASN A 188 -15.49 6.41 -11.20
C ASN A 188 -16.60 6.61 -10.16
N ASP A 189 -16.44 7.61 -9.30
CA ASP A 189 -17.46 8.05 -8.34
C ASP A 189 -17.96 6.93 -7.41
N ILE A 190 -17.01 6.14 -6.87
CA ILE A 190 -17.32 5.07 -5.91
C ILE A 190 -17.99 5.67 -4.68
N ARG A 191 -19.18 5.15 -4.35
CA ARG A 191 -19.97 5.49 -3.16
C ARG A 191 -20.34 4.20 -2.46
N VAL A 192 -20.00 4.09 -1.19
CA VAL A 192 -20.39 2.96 -0.34
C VAL A 192 -20.91 3.52 0.97
N GLU A 193 -22.12 3.11 1.35
CA GLU A 193 -22.73 3.53 2.62
C GLU A 193 -21.87 3.07 3.81
N HIS A 194 -21.76 3.95 4.81
CA HIS A 194 -20.95 3.70 6.01
C HIS A 194 -19.48 3.38 5.70
N THR A 195 -18.95 3.94 4.61
CA THR A 195 -17.53 3.88 4.25
C THR A 195 -17.01 5.27 3.91
N LYS A 196 -15.87 5.65 4.48
CA LYS A 196 -15.16 6.89 4.12
C LYS A 196 -13.83 6.58 3.46
N ALA A 197 -13.55 7.29 2.35
CA ALA A 197 -12.26 7.27 1.68
C ALA A 197 -11.42 8.47 2.13
N HIS A 198 -10.28 8.20 2.77
CA HIS A 198 -9.33 9.20 3.27
C HIS A 198 -8.02 9.11 2.49
N PHE A 199 -7.57 10.22 1.93
CA PHE A 199 -6.34 10.29 1.15
C PHE A 199 -5.27 11.09 1.87
N ILE A 200 -4.11 10.47 2.07
CA ILE A 200 -2.88 11.12 2.47
C ILE A 200 -2.22 11.60 1.17
N TYR A 201 -2.42 12.86 0.80
CA TYR A 201 -1.90 13.41 -0.44
C TYR A 201 -0.52 14.03 -0.23
N ALA A 202 0.51 13.40 -0.77
CA ALA A 202 1.85 13.94 -0.87
C ALA A 202 1.91 14.92 -2.06
N ASN A 203 1.89 16.23 -1.81
CA ASN A 203 1.68 17.24 -2.86
C ASN A 203 2.82 17.31 -3.89
N LYS A 204 4.04 16.89 -3.52
CA LYS A 204 5.18 16.81 -4.44
C LYS A 204 5.03 15.75 -5.53
N MET A 205 4.05 14.86 -5.43
CA MET A 205 3.67 13.98 -6.53
C MET A 205 3.00 14.75 -7.69
N GLY A 206 2.29 15.85 -7.38
CA GLY A 206 1.65 16.73 -8.35
C GLY A 206 0.12 16.58 -8.46
N GLU A 207 -0.53 17.63 -8.96
CA GLU A 207 -2.00 17.78 -9.02
C GLU A 207 -2.74 16.69 -9.79
N LYS A 208 -2.08 15.99 -10.72
CA LYS A 208 -2.73 14.90 -11.49
C LYS A 208 -3.28 13.82 -10.56
N TYR A 209 -2.62 13.55 -9.43
CA TYR A 209 -3.06 12.55 -8.46
C TYR A 209 -4.26 13.03 -7.66
N LEU A 210 -4.26 14.29 -7.23
CA LEU A 210 -5.42 14.91 -6.58
C LEU A 210 -6.69 14.83 -7.44
N LYS A 211 -6.56 15.13 -8.76
CA LYS A 211 -7.66 14.99 -9.72
C LYS A 211 -8.15 13.54 -9.83
N ARG A 212 -7.23 12.58 -9.74
CA ARG A 212 -7.50 11.15 -9.82
C ARG A 212 -8.27 10.64 -8.60
N TYR A 213 -7.90 11.08 -7.38
CA TYR A 213 -8.62 10.73 -6.15
C TYR A 213 -10.07 11.20 -6.20
N LYS A 214 -10.30 12.45 -6.62
CA LYS A 214 -11.64 13.03 -6.82
C LYS A 214 -12.45 12.39 -7.96
N LYS A 215 -11.78 11.74 -8.90
CA LYS A 215 -12.44 11.01 -9.99
C LYS A 215 -12.96 9.66 -9.54
N TYR A 216 -12.18 8.92 -8.75
CA TYR A 216 -12.54 7.56 -8.38
C TYR A 216 -13.45 7.48 -7.17
N PHE A 217 -13.35 8.40 -6.23
CA PHE A 217 -14.17 8.36 -5.02
C PHE A 217 -15.07 9.59 -4.91
N HIS A 218 -16.31 9.32 -4.49
CA HIS A 218 -17.27 10.37 -4.20
C HIS A 218 -16.90 11.08 -2.90
N ASP A 219 -16.78 12.41 -2.94
CA ASP A 219 -16.46 13.25 -1.78
C ASP A 219 -15.35 12.70 -0.86
N PRO A 220 -14.15 12.38 -1.43
CA PRO A 220 -13.07 11.83 -0.64
C PRO A 220 -12.51 12.86 0.33
N ASN A 221 -12.22 12.45 1.58
CA ASN A 221 -11.52 13.29 2.54
C ASN A 221 -10.01 13.29 2.20
N ILE A 222 -9.51 14.40 1.65
CA ILE A 222 -8.12 14.53 1.21
C ILE A 222 -7.36 15.42 2.18
N ARG A 223 -6.33 14.86 2.82
CA ARG A 223 -5.39 15.59 3.66
C ARG A 223 -4.07 15.75 2.93
N GLU A 224 -3.71 17.02 2.65
CA GLU A 224 -2.48 17.36 1.92
C GLU A 224 -1.30 17.53 2.88
N PHE A 225 -0.13 16.99 2.45
CA PHE A 225 1.14 17.10 3.17
C PHE A 225 2.25 17.54 2.20
N ASP A 226 3.14 18.44 2.66
CA ASP A 226 4.30 18.88 1.89
C ASP A 226 5.43 17.85 1.94
N MET A 227 5.25 16.76 1.22
CA MET A 227 6.18 15.63 1.20
C MET A 227 6.22 14.93 -0.16
N GLN A 228 7.23 14.08 -0.34
CA GLN A 228 7.32 13.13 -1.46
C GLN A 228 6.44 11.91 -1.23
N HIS A 229 6.27 11.10 -2.30
CA HIS A 229 5.57 9.82 -2.26
C HIS A 229 6.08 8.93 -1.11
N GLU A 230 5.18 8.49 -0.24
CA GLU A 230 5.44 7.60 0.91
C GLU A 230 6.53 8.09 1.89
N GLN A 231 6.94 9.37 1.85
CA GLN A 231 8.01 9.90 2.70
C GLN A 231 7.71 9.75 4.19
N TRP A 232 6.43 9.73 4.58
CA TRP A 232 6.02 9.51 5.97
C TRP A 232 6.30 8.08 6.49
N LEU A 233 6.43 7.10 5.58
CA LEU A 233 6.79 5.72 5.92
C LEU A 233 8.32 5.51 5.94
N PHE A 234 9.04 6.23 5.10
CA PHE A 234 10.44 5.95 4.79
C PHE A 234 11.42 7.02 5.29
N GLY A 235 10.89 8.20 5.61
CA GLY A 235 11.67 9.37 6.02
C GLY A 235 11.69 9.58 7.54
N GLU A 236 12.04 10.80 7.91
CA GLU A 236 12.15 11.24 9.29
C GLU A 236 10.79 11.46 9.97
N ASP A 237 10.79 11.50 11.30
CA ASP A 237 9.61 11.68 12.15
C ASP A 237 8.80 12.95 11.84
N GLU A 238 9.43 13.98 11.30
CA GLU A 238 8.75 15.22 10.90
C GLU A 238 7.65 14.99 9.86
N TYR A 239 7.78 13.92 9.03
CA TYR A 239 6.76 13.51 8.05
C TYR A 239 5.79 12.47 8.64
N ALA A 240 6.29 11.54 9.45
CA ALA A 240 5.48 10.47 10.01
C ALA A 240 4.46 10.97 11.05
N VAL A 241 4.89 11.85 11.96
CA VAL A 241 4.05 12.31 13.08
C VAL A 241 2.77 13.03 12.63
N PRO A 242 2.82 14.01 11.69
CA PRO A 242 1.60 14.66 11.20
C PRO A 242 0.65 13.70 10.47
N VAL A 243 1.17 12.72 9.74
CA VAL A 243 0.36 11.73 9.01
C VAL A 243 -0.31 10.78 9.99
N LEU A 244 0.41 10.26 10.99
CA LEU A 244 -0.16 9.41 12.03
C LEU A 244 -1.26 10.11 12.82
N LYS A 245 -1.08 11.41 13.12
CA LYS A 245 -2.13 12.22 13.74
C LYS A 245 -3.38 12.31 12.85
N ALA A 246 -3.19 12.50 11.53
CA ALA A 246 -4.30 12.51 10.60
C ALA A 246 -5.02 11.15 10.52
N ILE A 247 -4.27 10.04 10.58
CA ILE A 247 -4.86 8.69 10.65
C ILE A 247 -5.71 8.54 11.91
N ASP A 248 -5.22 8.98 13.07
CA ASP A 248 -6.00 8.96 14.31
C ASP A 248 -7.30 9.77 14.15
N GLU A 249 -7.23 10.96 13.56
CA GLU A 249 -8.39 11.80 13.30
C GLU A 249 -9.39 11.12 12.33
N PHE A 250 -8.90 10.41 11.29
CA PHE A 250 -9.77 9.67 10.37
C PHE A 250 -10.54 8.56 11.09
N MET A 251 -9.88 7.83 11.98
CA MET A 251 -10.47 6.75 12.76
C MET A 251 -11.56 7.19 13.75
N GLU A 252 -11.63 8.49 14.06
CA GLU A 252 -12.67 9.07 14.93
C GLU A 252 -13.82 9.71 14.13
N MET A 253 -13.72 9.77 12.81
CA MET A 253 -14.81 10.35 11.99
C MET A 253 -16.01 9.39 11.94
N PRO A 254 -17.25 9.91 12.04
CA PRO A 254 -18.43 9.08 11.83
C PRO A 254 -18.51 8.59 10.37
N VAL A 255 -18.90 7.35 10.16
CA VAL A 255 -19.10 6.70 8.85
C VAL A 255 -20.57 6.57 8.51
#